data_78bcddbacfde2c930c728613b7cf6e35
#
_entry.id   78bcddbacfde2c930c728613b7cf6e35
#
_cell.length_a   1.000
_cell.length_b   1.000
_cell.length_c   1.000
_cell.angle_alpha   90.00
_cell.angle_beta   90.00
_cell.angle_gamma   90.00
#
_symmetry.space_group_name_H-M   'P 1'
#
loop_
_entity.id
_entity.type
_entity.pdbx_description
1 polymer ?
#
loop_
_entity_poly.entity_id
_entity_poly.type
_entity_poly.pdbx_seq_one_letter_code
_entity_poly.pdbx_strand_id
1 'polypeptide(L)'
;MRAALAEAAANETLLAPAQCEGSSECYRRHLLAADASGRYAVVALVWHAGQASPVHGHHAWCGYAILSGTLTETLYRWDESLGLAKPVRTHARAPGAISYTRAGLGGIHRLGNAGPARAISLHVYGVAGDEVSTRVNDVVRVSHR
;
A
#
# COMPACT_ATOMS: atom_id res chain seq x y z
N MET A 1 -13.72 6.88 5.14
CA MET A 1 -12.37 6.35 4.86
C MET A 1 -11.29 7.44 4.96
N ARG A 2 -11.25 8.45 4.10
CA ARG A 2 -10.18 9.48 4.11
C ARG A 2 -10.00 10.19 5.45
N ALA A 3 -11.09 10.58 6.12
CA ALA A 3 -11.01 11.23 7.44
C ALA A 3 -10.40 10.31 8.51
N ALA A 4 -10.79 9.03 8.53
CA ALA A 4 -10.24 8.05 9.47
C ALA A 4 -8.73 7.79 9.21
N LEU A 5 -8.32 7.73 7.94
CA LEU A 5 -6.90 7.61 7.59
C LEU A 5 -6.10 8.86 7.97
N ALA A 6 -6.67 10.05 7.81
CA ALA A 6 -6.03 11.30 8.22
C ALA A 6 -5.85 11.38 9.74
N GLU A 7 -6.87 10.99 10.50
CA GLU A 7 -6.80 10.93 11.96
C GLU A 7 -5.75 9.91 12.43
N ALA A 8 -5.75 8.72 11.85
CA ALA A 8 -4.75 7.70 12.16
C ALA A 8 -3.32 8.16 11.81
N ALA A 9 -3.13 8.82 10.66
CA ALA A 9 -1.82 9.34 10.25
C ALA A 9 -1.28 10.45 11.17
N ALA A 10 -2.16 11.20 11.82
CA ALA A 10 -1.80 12.24 12.79
C ALA A 10 -1.50 11.69 14.19
N ASN A 11 -1.79 10.41 14.44
CA ASN A 11 -1.58 9.80 15.75
C ASN A 11 -0.17 9.19 15.85
N GLU A 12 0.75 9.90 16.49
CA GLU A 12 2.15 9.47 16.68
C GLU A 12 2.31 8.20 17.54
N THR A 13 1.28 7.84 18.30
CA THR A 13 1.27 6.65 19.17
C THR A 13 0.44 5.49 18.63
N LEU A 14 0.05 5.55 17.35
CA LEU A 14 -0.80 4.54 16.72
C LEU A 14 -0.18 3.14 16.74
N LEU A 15 1.14 3.06 16.53
CA LEU A 15 1.85 1.79 16.42
C LEU A 15 2.72 1.53 17.66
N ALA A 16 2.68 0.29 18.16
CA ALA A 16 3.67 -0.19 19.12
C ALA A 16 5.04 -0.36 18.45
N PRO A 17 6.17 -0.28 19.20
CA PRO A 17 7.50 -0.43 18.63
C PRO A 17 7.70 -1.69 17.78
N ALA A 18 7.16 -2.83 18.20
CA ALA A 18 7.23 -4.08 17.45
C ALA A 18 6.51 -4.02 16.08
N GLN A 19 5.50 -3.19 15.96
CA GLN A 19 4.74 -2.97 14.70
C GLN A 19 5.47 -2.03 13.73
N CYS A 20 6.58 -1.43 14.16
CA CYS A 20 7.46 -0.60 13.34
C CYS A 20 8.70 -1.35 12.84
N GLU A 21 8.83 -2.63 13.17
CA GLU A 21 9.94 -3.47 12.73
C GLU A 21 9.70 -3.96 11.30
N GLY A 22 10.74 -3.82 10.47
CA GLY A 22 10.76 -4.29 9.09
C GLY A 22 11.42 -5.65 8.95
N SER A 23 11.67 -6.05 7.70
CA SER A 23 12.42 -7.24 7.32
C SER A 23 13.46 -6.86 6.27
N SER A 24 14.61 -7.54 6.28
CA SER A 24 15.65 -7.36 5.26
C SER A 24 15.28 -7.98 3.90
N GLU A 25 14.35 -8.93 3.87
CA GLU A 25 13.99 -9.67 2.66
C GLU A 25 12.99 -8.90 1.78
N CYS A 26 11.92 -8.36 2.38
CA CYS A 26 10.90 -7.59 1.69
C CYS A 26 10.18 -6.68 2.69
N TYR A 27 9.34 -5.75 2.20
CA TYR A 27 8.51 -4.96 3.09
C TYR A 27 7.64 -5.88 3.96
N ARG A 28 7.47 -5.51 5.23
CA ARG A 28 6.78 -6.35 6.21
C ARG A 28 5.39 -5.81 6.51
N ARG A 29 4.41 -6.71 6.56
CA ARG A 29 3.05 -6.43 6.98
C ARG A 29 2.84 -6.80 8.44
N HIS A 30 2.23 -5.89 9.20
CA HIS A 30 1.75 -6.13 10.56
C HIS A 30 0.24 -5.95 10.57
N LEU A 31 -0.51 -7.02 10.83
CA LEU A 31 -1.95 -6.95 11.01
C LEU A 31 -2.25 -6.23 12.34
N LEU A 32 -2.94 -5.08 12.28
CA LEU A 32 -3.28 -4.27 13.44
C LEU A 32 -4.67 -4.55 13.96
N ALA A 33 -5.62 -4.72 13.06
CA ALA A 33 -7.02 -4.99 13.36
C ALA A 33 -7.70 -5.68 12.19
N ALA A 34 -8.74 -6.43 12.48
CA ALA A 34 -9.61 -7.03 11.47
C ALA A 34 -11.06 -6.97 11.96
N ASP A 35 -11.97 -6.73 11.03
CA ASP A 35 -13.40 -6.79 11.30
C ASP A 35 -13.83 -8.23 11.57
N ALA A 36 -14.63 -8.46 12.62
CA ALA A 36 -15.07 -9.80 13.02
C ALA A 36 -15.91 -10.49 11.93
N SER A 37 -16.58 -9.72 11.07
CA SER A 37 -17.35 -10.24 9.92
C SER A 37 -16.55 -10.33 8.63
N GLY A 38 -15.23 -10.09 8.67
CA GLY A 38 -14.34 -10.22 7.53
C GLY A 38 -14.50 -9.14 6.45
N ARG A 39 -15.08 -7.98 6.76
CA ARG A 39 -15.36 -6.92 5.79
C ARG A 39 -14.14 -6.05 5.48
N TYR A 40 -13.20 -5.93 6.42
CA TYR A 40 -11.95 -5.19 6.24
C TYR A 40 -10.87 -5.63 7.23
N ALA A 41 -9.64 -5.30 6.88
CA ALA A 41 -8.47 -5.44 7.75
C ALA A 41 -7.58 -4.21 7.67
N VAL A 42 -6.92 -3.88 8.78
CA VAL A 42 -6.00 -2.74 8.93
C VAL A 42 -4.60 -3.28 9.13
N VAL A 43 -3.65 -2.81 8.33
CA VAL A 43 -2.29 -3.34 8.26
C VAL A 43 -1.29 -2.18 8.26
N ALA A 44 -0.23 -2.28 9.05
CA ALA A 44 0.95 -1.43 8.87
C ALA A 44 1.95 -2.13 7.95
N LEU A 45 2.47 -1.41 6.97
CA LEU A 45 3.55 -1.85 6.09
C LEU A 45 4.83 -1.09 6.43
N VAL A 46 5.89 -1.83 6.71
CA VAL A 46 7.23 -1.27 7.01
C VAL A 46 8.15 -1.55 5.83
N TRP A 47 8.75 -0.49 5.30
CA TRP A 47 9.56 -0.48 4.08
C TRP A 47 10.98 -0.07 4.40
N HIS A 48 11.95 -0.96 4.27
CA HIS A 48 13.36 -0.58 4.28
C HIS A 48 13.75 0.07 2.94
N ALA A 49 14.89 0.73 2.91
CA ALA A 49 15.44 1.33 1.70
C ALA A 49 15.50 0.32 0.54
N GLY A 50 15.03 0.70 -0.63
CA GLY A 50 15.02 -0.13 -1.84
C GLY A 50 13.86 -1.12 -1.95
N GLN A 51 13.07 -1.32 -0.90
CA GLN A 51 11.92 -2.24 -0.95
C GLN A 51 10.74 -1.62 -1.69
N ALA A 52 10.03 -2.45 -2.45
CA ALA A 52 8.86 -2.02 -3.23
C ALA A 52 7.85 -3.15 -3.40
N SER A 53 6.60 -2.76 -3.62
CA SER A 53 5.57 -3.69 -4.07
C SER A 53 5.78 -4.07 -5.54
N PRO A 54 5.21 -5.18 -6.02
CA PRO A 54 5.02 -5.36 -7.46
C PRO A 54 4.10 -4.26 -8.02
N VAL A 55 4.05 -4.14 -9.35
CA VAL A 55 3.00 -3.36 -10.01
C VAL A 55 1.70 -4.17 -9.94
N HIS A 56 0.65 -3.60 -9.39
CA HIS A 56 -0.57 -4.35 -9.12
C HIS A 56 -1.83 -3.49 -9.22
N GLY A 57 -2.92 -4.11 -9.63
CA GLY A 57 -4.28 -3.68 -9.37
C GLY A 57 -4.73 -4.20 -7.99
N HIS A 58 -6.01 -4.04 -7.69
CA HIS A 58 -6.54 -4.34 -6.36
C HIS A 58 -7.60 -5.43 -6.42
N HIS A 59 -7.39 -6.51 -5.66
CA HIS A 59 -8.40 -7.56 -5.51
C HIS A 59 -9.66 -7.04 -4.81
N ALA A 60 -9.48 -6.16 -3.83
CA ALA A 60 -10.54 -5.47 -3.11
C ALA A 60 -10.24 -3.97 -3.04
N TRP A 61 -11.18 -3.16 -2.54
CA TRP A 61 -10.89 -1.76 -2.29
C TRP A 61 -9.77 -1.60 -1.26
N CYS A 62 -8.96 -0.57 -1.42
CA CYS A 62 -7.84 -0.26 -0.54
C CYS A 62 -7.77 1.24 -0.28
N GLY A 63 -7.52 1.61 0.97
CA GLY A 63 -7.09 2.95 1.34
C GLY A 63 -5.73 2.88 2.03
N TYR A 64 -4.89 3.89 1.84
CA TYR A 64 -3.65 3.97 2.62
C TYR A 64 -3.30 5.40 3.02
N ALA A 65 -2.51 5.51 4.08
CA ALA A 65 -1.89 6.74 4.52
C ALA A 65 -0.41 6.51 4.82
N ILE A 66 0.42 7.52 4.58
CA ILE A 66 1.83 7.50 4.98
C ILE A 66 1.93 8.00 6.42
N LEU A 67 2.52 7.19 7.30
CA LEU A 67 2.72 7.52 8.72
C LEU A 67 4.08 8.17 8.95
N SER A 68 5.14 7.60 8.36
CA SER A 68 6.50 8.13 8.49
C SER A 68 7.35 7.77 7.27
N GLY A 69 8.40 8.54 7.03
CA GLY A 69 9.22 8.43 5.84
C GLY A 69 8.47 8.85 4.58
N THR A 70 9.08 8.66 3.43
CA THR A 70 8.48 9.02 2.13
C THR A 70 8.54 7.82 1.20
N LEU A 71 7.40 7.46 0.63
CA LEU A 71 7.33 6.47 -0.43
C LEU A 71 7.26 7.15 -1.80
N THR A 72 7.69 6.45 -2.82
CA THR A 72 7.49 6.82 -4.22
C THR A 72 6.34 5.98 -4.77
N GLU A 73 5.34 6.62 -5.32
CA GLU A 73 4.22 5.95 -6.00
C GLU A 73 4.32 6.18 -7.51
N THR A 74 4.30 5.09 -8.26
CA THR A 74 4.14 5.13 -9.72
C THR A 74 2.74 4.62 -10.05
N LEU A 75 1.98 5.44 -10.77
CA LEU A 75 0.65 5.12 -11.27
C LEU A 75 0.75 4.56 -12.68
N TYR A 76 -0.10 3.61 -12.99
CA TYR A 76 -0.16 2.93 -14.28
C TYR A 76 -1.58 2.97 -14.84
N ARG A 77 -1.69 2.87 -16.16
CA ARG A 77 -2.94 2.68 -16.89
C ARG A 77 -2.93 1.33 -17.57
N TRP A 78 -4.01 0.60 -17.42
CA TRP A 78 -4.21 -0.66 -18.12
C TRP A 78 -4.44 -0.44 -19.61
N ASP A 79 -3.78 -1.20 -20.44
CA ASP A 79 -3.98 -1.26 -21.88
C ASP A 79 -4.56 -2.62 -22.23
N GLU A 80 -5.87 -2.65 -22.50
CA GLU A 80 -6.58 -3.89 -22.81
C GLU A 80 -6.08 -4.55 -24.08
N SER A 81 -5.69 -3.76 -25.08
CA SER A 81 -5.23 -4.27 -26.37
C SER A 81 -3.92 -5.04 -26.26
N LEU A 82 -3.07 -4.67 -25.31
CA LEU A 82 -1.76 -5.29 -25.08
C LEU A 82 -1.76 -6.23 -23.85
N GLY A 83 -2.79 -6.17 -23.01
CA GLY A 83 -2.87 -6.95 -21.78
C GLY A 83 -1.74 -6.62 -20.80
N LEU A 84 -1.37 -5.35 -20.69
CA LEU A 84 -0.32 -4.87 -19.81
C LEU A 84 -0.58 -3.45 -19.29
N ALA A 85 0.12 -3.07 -18.21
CA ALA A 85 0.07 -1.74 -17.61
C ALA A 85 1.20 -0.85 -18.14
N LYS A 86 0.89 0.42 -18.42
CA LYS A 86 1.85 1.44 -18.84
C LYS A 86 2.01 2.49 -17.75
N PRO A 87 3.25 2.89 -17.41
CA PRO A 87 3.46 3.95 -16.42
C PRO A 87 2.91 5.29 -16.95
N VAL A 88 2.25 6.03 -16.06
CA VAL A 88 1.65 7.33 -16.37
C VAL A 88 2.32 8.45 -15.60
N ARG A 89 2.56 8.23 -14.30
CA ARG A 89 3.05 9.26 -13.40
C ARG A 89 3.77 8.65 -12.21
N THR A 90 4.86 9.28 -11.79
CA THR A 90 5.57 8.97 -10.55
C THR A 90 5.60 10.22 -9.67
N HIS A 91 5.33 10.06 -8.38
CA HIS A 91 5.37 11.16 -7.41
C HIS A 91 5.72 10.66 -6.01
N ALA A 92 6.23 11.57 -5.19
CA ALA A 92 6.52 11.30 -3.78
C ALA A 92 5.24 11.32 -2.94
N ARG A 93 5.18 10.43 -1.95
CA ARG A 93 4.12 10.34 -0.96
C ARG A 93 4.73 10.56 0.43
N ALA A 94 4.64 11.78 0.92
CA ALA A 94 5.17 12.20 2.21
C ALA A 94 4.20 11.85 3.37
N PRO A 95 4.64 11.92 4.64
CA PRO A 95 3.75 11.71 5.79
C PRO A 95 2.47 12.55 5.70
N GLY A 96 1.34 11.92 5.99
CA GLY A 96 0.00 12.51 5.87
C GLY A 96 -0.63 12.37 4.48
N ALA A 97 0.10 11.93 3.45
CA ALA A 97 -0.47 11.60 2.14
C ALA A 97 -1.45 10.43 2.26
N ILE A 98 -2.62 10.56 1.63
CA ILE A 98 -3.72 9.60 1.70
C ILE A 98 -4.18 9.25 0.29
N SER A 99 -4.47 7.98 0.06
CA SER A 99 -5.06 7.47 -1.18
C SER A 99 -6.19 6.48 -0.89
N TYR A 100 -7.09 6.36 -1.84
CA TYR A 100 -8.15 5.36 -1.84
C TYR A 100 -8.39 4.90 -3.28
N THR A 101 -8.58 3.61 -3.46
CA THR A 101 -8.92 3.02 -4.76
C THR A 101 -9.95 1.90 -4.61
N ARG A 102 -10.74 1.70 -5.64
CA ARG A 102 -11.68 0.59 -5.74
C ARG A 102 -10.97 -0.67 -6.22
N ALA A 103 -11.63 -1.82 -6.05
CA ALA A 103 -11.19 -3.07 -6.66
C ALA A 103 -11.07 -2.95 -8.18
N GLY A 104 -10.17 -3.69 -8.78
CA GLY A 104 -9.96 -3.79 -10.22
C GLY A 104 -8.70 -3.12 -10.72
N LEU A 105 -8.68 -2.85 -12.02
CA LEU A 105 -7.51 -2.32 -12.75
C LEU A 105 -7.53 -0.79 -12.91
N GLY A 106 -8.51 -0.09 -12.34
CA GLY A 106 -8.60 1.38 -12.42
C GLY A 106 -7.59 2.12 -11.55
N GLY A 107 -6.96 1.45 -10.60
CA GLY A 107 -5.99 2.03 -9.66
C GLY A 107 -4.66 1.27 -9.62
N ILE A 108 -4.15 0.86 -10.77
CA ILE A 108 -2.86 0.14 -10.84
C ILE A 108 -1.74 1.04 -10.39
N HIS A 109 -0.94 0.56 -9.45
CA HIS A 109 0.21 1.29 -8.95
C HIS A 109 1.35 0.38 -8.47
N ARG A 110 2.47 1.02 -8.12
CA ARG A 110 3.60 0.46 -7.39
C ARG A 110 4.01 1.46 -6.33
N LEU A 111 4.15 1.00 -5.10
CA LEU A 111 4.75 1.76 -4.00
C LEU A 111 6.16 1.25 -3.75
N GLY A 112 7.09 2.14 -3.43
CA GLY A 112 8.45 1.76 -3.08
C GLY A 112 9.14 2.82 -2.21
N ASN A 113 10.09 2.36 -1.41
CA ASN A 113 10.95 3.25 -0.63
C ASN A 113 12.26 3.48 -1.39
N ALA A 114 12.33 4.57 -2.13
CA ALA A 114 13.55 5.00 -2.85
C ALA A 114 14.52 5.81 -1.98
N GLY A 115 14.12 6.15 -0.76
CA GLY A 115 14.95 6.90 0.19
C GLY A 115 15.82 6.01 1.08
N PRO A 116 16.76 6.61 1.83
CA PRO A 116 17.66 5.87 2.71
C PRO A 116 17.03 5.49 4.06
N ALA A 117 15.98 6.19 4.49
CA ALA A 117 15.33 5.96 5.77
C ALA A 117 14.15 4.99 5.62
N ARG A 118 13.87 4.24 6.69
CA ARG A 118 12.66 3.41 6.79
C ARG A 118 11.41 4.26 6.61
N ALA A 119 10.43 3.73 5.88
CA ALA A 119 9.10 4.31 5.75
C ALA A 119 8.04 3.37 6.33
N ILE A 120 6.93 3.93 6.79
CA ILE A 120 5.78 3.18 7.31
C ILE A 120 4.51 3.75 6.70
N SER A 121 3.67 2.86 6.19
CA SER A 121 2.34 3.19 5.68
C SER A 121 1.27 2.36 6.37
N LEU A 122 0.10 2.96 6.55
CA LEU A 122 -1.10 2.31 7.08
C LEU A 122 -2.01 1.98 5.90
N HIS A 123 -2.47 0.75 5.82
CA HIS A 123 -3.38 0.29 4.77
C HIS A 123 -4.65 -0.30 5.37
N VAL A 124 -5.77 -0.04 4.70
CA VAL A 124 -7.06 -0.68 5.00
C VAL A 124 -7.52 -1.38 3.73
N TYR A 125 -7.74 -2.68 3.82
CA TYR A 125 -8.18 -3.53 2.71
C TYR A 125 -9.58 -4.07 2.97
N GLY A 126 -10.40 -4.12 1.93
CA GLY A 126 -11.73 -4.75 1.97
C GLY A 126 -11.67 -6.28 1.90
N VAL A 127 -10.86 -6.90 2.77
CA VAL A 127 -10.69 -8.36 2.90
C VAL A 127 -10.67 -8.76 4.36
N ALA A 128 -10.87 -10.05 4.63
CA ALA A 128 -10.70 -10.60 5.96
C ALA A 128 -9.23 -10.56 6.41
N GLY A 129 -8.98 -10.57 7.73
CA GLY A 129 -7.63 -10.43 8.28
C GLY A 129 -6.64 -11.52 7.84
N ASP A 130 -7.10 -12.75 7.62
CA ASP A 130 -6.29 -13.86 7.13
C ASP A 130 -5.98 -13.80 5.62
N GLU A 131 -6.60 -12.89 4.89
CA GLU A 131 -6.41 -12.69 3.44
C GLU A 131 -5.43 -11.56 3.08
N VAL A 132 -4.94 -10.79 4.04
CA VAL A 132 -4.10 -9.59 3.77
C VAL A 132 -2.74 -9.92 3.15
N SER A 133 -2.26 -11.12 3.24
CA SER A 133 -1.00 -11.56 2.63
C SER A 133 -1.17 -12.18 1.23
N THR A 134 -2.38 -12.57 0.84
CA THR A 134 -2.64 -13.38 -0.36
C THR A 134 -3.65 -12.78 -1.32
N ARG A 135 -4.56 -11.92 -0.86
CA ARG A 135 -5.71 -11.45 -1.64
C ARG A 135 -5.86 -9.93 -1.70
N VAL A 136 -4.75 -9.20 -1.74
CA VAL A 136 -4.80 -7.73 -1.82
C VAL A 136 -4.25 -7.19 -3.14
N ASN A 137 -3.24 -7.83 -3.73
CA ASN A 137 -2.56 -7.38 -4.93
C ASN A 137 -2.86 -8.30 -6.12
N ASP A 138 -3.46 -7.75 -7.16
CA ASP A 138 -3.58 -8.40 -8.47
C ASP A 138 -2.38 -7.95 -9.32
N VAL A 139 -1.32 -8.75 -9.30
CA VAL A 139 -0.07 -8.43 -10.01
C VAL A 139 -0.29 -8.43 -11.51
N VAL A 140 0.18 -7.39 -12.18
CA VAL A 140 0.00 -7.19 -13.62
C VAL A 140 1.35 -7.12 -14.35
N ARG A 141 1.33 -7.48 -15.64
CA ARG A 141 2.49 -7.28 -16.52
C ARG A 141 2.62 -5.80 -16.88
N VAL A 142 3.86 -5.35 -17.04
CA VAL A 142 4.20 -3.95 -17.29
C VAL A 142 4.94 -3.81 -18.62
N SER A 143 4.66 -2.73 -19.33
CA SER A 143 5.49 -2.30 -20.45
C SER A 143 6.81 -1.73 -19.93
N HIS A 144 7.91 -2.18 -20.50
CA HIS A 144 9.27 -1.67 -20.20
C HIS A 144 9.62 -0.43 -21.03
N ARG A 145 8.63 0.18 -21.70
CA ARG A 145 8.82 1.38 -22.53
C ARG A 145 7.92 2.51 -22.07
#